data_af66f94dadad298e2168fabdf99a6dea
#
_entry.id   af66f94dadad298e2168fabdf99a6dea
#
_cell.length_a   1.000
_cell.length_b   1.000
_cell.length_c   1.000
_cell.angle_alpha   90.00
_cell.angle_beta   90.00
_cell.angle_gamma   90.00
#
_symmetry.space_group_name_H-M   'P 1'
#
loop_
_entity.id
_entity.type
_entity.pdbx_description
1 polymer ?
#
loop_
_entity_poly.entity_id
_entity_poly.type
_entity_poly.pdbx_seq_one_letter_code
_entity_poly.pdbx_strand_id
1 'polypeptide(L)'
;MVKSGDNINKEVALTGAVQSDESPVVEPAKKSSDGRLLKVGQVVMGVVLALTLVAIGICAFTDLDDQLSNYLAYSKYNIKSERDASKLIYEGHEKAAIWWYEGQIKQAKDKQKQAKLYLELAMYLNALVRDDKTRYSLALKYASKAEELVHNSDSAGVLAEVYNKVNDQSNYTKYLQLSNERRSKEGKSSDDKNGVSAS
;
A
#
# COMPACT_ATOMS: atom_id res chain seq x y z
N MET A 1 -41.80 -1.67 -39.63
CA MET A 1 -42.20 -0.32 -39.96
C MET A 1 -41.01 0.58 -39.79
N VAL A 2 -40.16 0.77 -40.82
CA VAL A 2 -40.25 1.73 -41.93
C VAL A 2 -40.32 3.19 -41.44
N LYS A 3 -39.30 3.92 -41.63
CA LYS A 3 -38.92 4.91 -42.70
C LYS A 3 -37.67 5.68 -42.20
N SER A 4 -36.50 5.74 -42.80
CA SER A 4 -36.16 6.26 -44.17
C SER A 4 -36.49 7.74 -44.42
N GLY A 5 -35.50 8.48 -44.84
CA GLY A 5 -35.54 9.83 -45.38
C GLY A 5 -34.16 10.49 -45.20
N ASP A 6 -33.20 10.33 -46.09
CA ASP A 6 -32.92 11.03 -47.34
C ASP A 6 -32.55 12.52 -47.14
N ASN A 7 -31.26 12.79 -47.38
CA ASN A 7 -30.75 13.49 -48.55
C ASN A 7 -31.05 14.97 -48.64
N ILE A 8 -30.05 15.81 -48.82
CA ILE A 8 -29.95 16.73 -49.97
C ILE A 8 -28.53 17.37 -50.02
N ASN A 9 -27.84 17.06 -51.07
CA ASN A 9 -26.77 17.82 -51.72
C ASN A 9 -27.21 19.23 -52.06
N LYS A 10 -26.32 20.20 -51.95
CA LYS A 10 -26.34 21.34 -52.86
C LYS A 10 -24.92 21.86 -53.11
N GLU A 11 -24.44 21.45 -54.23
CA GLU A 11 -23.38 22.02 -55.02
C GLU A 11 -23.88 23.35 -55.62
N VAL A 12 -23.11 24.41 -55.52
CA VAL A 12 -23.20 25.55 -56.49
C VAL A 12 -21.79 26.05 -56.75
N ALA A 13 -21.49 25.99 -58.00
CA ALA A 13 -20.24 26.40 -58.64
C ALA A 13 -20.25 27.85 -59.10
N LEU A 14 -19.03 28.30 -59.38
CA LEU A 14 -18.59 29.32 -60.39
C LEU A 14 -18.97 30.79 -60.19
N THR A 15 -17.99 31.63 -60.21
CA THR A 15 -17.27 32.40 -61.28
C THR A 15 -16.43 33.46 -60.59
N GLY A 16 -15.18 33.61 -60.79
CA GLY A 16 -14.46 34.14 -61.89
C GLY A 16 -14.27 35.65 -61.77
N ALA A 17 -13.03 36.10 -61.48
CA ALA A 17 -12.47 37.34 -62.08
C ALA A 17 -10.95 37.46 -61.72
N VAL A 18 -10.16 37.57 -62.67
CA VAL A 18 -8.75 37.90 -62.80
C VAL A 18 -8.50 39.38 -62.48
N GLN A 19 -7.37 39.65 -61.79
CA GLN A 19 -6.44 40.83 -62.02
C GLN A 19 -5.61 40.98 -60.74
N SER A 20 -4.43 40.98 -60.83
CA SER A 20 -3.26 41.63 -61.37
C SER A 20 -2.22 41.83 -60.27
N ASP A 21 -1.07 41.29 -60.55
CA ASP A 21 0.27 41.77 -60.20
C ASP A 21 0.41 42.92 -59.18
N GLU A 22 0.99 42.55 -58.05
CA GLU A 22 1.97 43.37 -57.36
C GLU A 22 2.75 42.44 -56.44
N SER A 23 4.00 42.19 -56.80
CA SER A 23 4.97 41.47 -55.95
C SER A 23 5.36 42.34 -54.73
N PRO A 24 5.10 41.95 -53.53
CA PRO A 24 5.73 42.60 -52.37
C PRO A 24 7.14 41.98 -52.18
N VAL A 25 8.11 42.87 -52.15
CA VAL A 25 9.50 42.67 -51.74
C VAL A 25 9.54 41.80 -50.50
N VAL A 26 10.10 40.59 -50.64
CA VAL A 26 10.35 39.72 -49.51
C VAL A 26 11.57 40.26 -48.77
N GLU A 27 11.34 40.97 -47.68
CA GLU A 27 12.38 41.20 -46.66
C GLU A 27 12.88 39.84 -46.13
N PRO A 28 14.21 39.65 -45.96
CA PRO A 28 14.73 38.43 -45.42
C PRO A 28 14.29 38.28 -43.97
N ALA A 29 13.46 37.28 -43.71
CA ALA A 29 12.99 36.92 -42.40
C ALA A 29 14.19 36.83 -41.46
N LYS A 30 14.17 37.66 -40.41
CA LYS A 30 15.04 37.56 -39.24
C LYS A 30 15.03 36.12 -38.75
N LYS A 31 16.17 35.44 -38.81
CA LYS A 31 16.38 34.14 -38.20
C LYS A 31 16.00 34.27 -36.72
N SER A 32 14.84 33.76 -36.35
CA SER A 32 14.34 33.75 -35.03
C SER A 32 15.23 32.85 -34.14
N SER A 33 15.41 33.29 -32.93
CA SER A 33 16.21 32.66 -31.87
C SER A 33 15.59 31.35 -31.32
N ASP A 34 14.74 30.68 -32.12
CA ASP A 34 13.94 29.53 -31.68
C ASP A 34 14.74 28.27 -31.36
N GLY A 35 15.97 28.18 -31.87
CA GLY A 35 16.82 26.99 -31.61
C GLY A 35 17.32 26.85 -30.18
N ARG A 36 17.36 27.98 -29.40
CA ARG A 36 17.76 27.92 -27.98
C ARG A 36 16.61 27.49 -27.08
N LEU A 37 15.41 27.99 -27.35
CA LEU A 37 14.20 27.61 -26.60
C LEU A 37 13.85 26.11 -26.81
N LEU A 38 14.02 25.60 -28.03
CA LEU A 38 13.81 24.16 -28.30
C LEU A 38 14.80 23.28 -27.55
N LYS A 39 16.07 23.66 -27.49
CA LYS A 39 17.11 22.91 -26.71
C LYS A 39 16.83 22.94 -25.21
N VAL A 40 16.43 24.07 -24.65
CA VAL A 40 16.05 24.19 -23.24
C VAL A 40 14.84 23.33 -22.94
N GLY A 41 13.82 23.34 -23.80
CA GLY A 41 12.64 22.48 -23.65
C GLY A 41 12.98 20.99 -23.67
N GLN A 42 13.89 20.56 -24.56
CA GLN A 42 14.33 19.16 -24.61
C GLN A 42 15.10 18.74 -23.36
N VAL A 43 15.95 19.62 -22.81
CA VAL A 43 16.72 19.33 -21.57
C VAL A 43 15.75 19.24 -20.39
N VAL A 44 14.81 20.18 -20.25
CA VAL A 44 13.81 20.15 -19.17
C VAL A 44 12.94 18.89 -19.27
N MET A 45 12.48 18.53 -20.46
CA MET A 45 11.68 17.32 -20.67
C MET A 45 12.49 16.05 -20.34
N GLY A 46 13.79 15.99 -20.68
CA GLY A 46 14.68 14.89 -20.33
C GLY A 46 14.89 14.74 -18.83
N VAL A 47 15.05 15.87 -18.10
CA VAL A 47 15.20 15.87 -16.64
C VAL A 47 13.89 15.43 -15.96
N VAL A 48 12.74 15.91 -16.42
CA VAL A 48 11.43 15.49 -15.86
C VAL A 48 11.22 14.00 -16.10
N LEU A 49 11.54 13.50 -17.27
CA LEU A 49 11.40 12.07 -17.59
C LEU A 49 12.36 11.19 -16.78
N ALA A 50 13.59 11.65 -16.56
CA ALA A 50 14.55 10.96 -15.69
C ALA A 50 14.08 10.93 -14.22
N LEU A 51 13.56 12.04 -13.70
CA LEU A 51 13.02 12.12 -12.34
C LEU A 51 11.78 11.24 -12.17
N THR A 52 10.89 11.17 -13.16
CA THR A 52 9.75 10.25 -13.13
C THR A 52 10.17 8.78 -13.18
N LEU A 53 11.17 8.41 -13.96
CA LEU A 53 11.68 7.04 -13.98
C LEU A 53 12.36 6.66 -12.65
N VAL A 54 13.10 7.58 -12.03
CA VAL A 54 13.68 7.38 -10.70
C VAL A 54 12.58 7.22 -9.65
N ALA A 55 11.53 8.05 -9.69
CA ALA A 55 10.40 7.94 -8.77
C ALA A 55 9.65 6.61 -8.94
N ILE A 56 9.40 6.17 -10.19
CA ILE A 56 8.81 4.86 -10.47
C ILE A 56 9.72 3.73 -9.98
N GLY A 57 11.04 3.84 -10.19
CA GLY A 57 12.01 2.86 -9.70
C GLY A 57 12.00 2.76 -8.17
N ILE A 58 11.96 3.88 -7.47
CA ILE A 58 11.86 3.92 -6.01
C ILE A 58 10.55 3.28 -5.53
N CYS A 59 9.41 3.61 -6.17
CA CYS A 59 8.12 3.01 -5.84
C CYS A 59 8.08 1.49 -6.09
N ALA A 60 8.74 1.01 -7.15
CA ALA A 60 8.78 -0.42 -7.48
C ALA A 60 9.67 -1.25 -6.53
N PHE A 61 10.64 -0.62 -5.85
CA PHE A 61 11.57 -1.28 -4.92
C PHE A 61 11.27 -1.02 -3.44
N THR A 62 10.25 -0.24 -3.13
CA THR A 62 9.88 0.08 -1.74
C THR A 62 8.40 -0.21 -1.52
N ASP A 63 8.03 -0.54 -0.27
CA ASP A 63 6.63 -0.69 0.18
C ASP A 63 5.82 0.64 0.09
N LEU A 64 6.27 1.63 -0.70
CA LEU A 64 5.65 2.94 -0.83
C LEU A 64 4.24 2.87 -1.42
N ASP A 65 4.02 1.98 -2.38
CA ASP A 65 2.70 1.78 -3.00
C ASP A 65 1.68 1.27 -1.98
N ASP A 66 2.09 0.32 -1.15
CA ASP A 66 1.25 -0.19 -0.07
C ASP A 66 1.01 0.87 1.01
N GLN A 67 2.04 1.63 1.39
CA GLN A 67 1.91 2.71 2.36
C GLN A 67 0.99 3.82 1.86
N LEU A 68 1.13 4.26 0.61
CA LEU A 68 0.26 5.27 0.02
C LEU A 68 -1.19 4.79 -0.09
N SER A 69 -1.38 3.54 -0.53
CA SER A 69 -2.70 2.92 -0.60
C SER A 69 -3.38 2.81 0.78
N ASN A 70 -2.62 2.42 1.80
CA ASN A 70 -3.09 2.35 3.17
C ASN A 70 -3.42 3.74 3.74
N TYR A 71 -2.60 4.76 3.45
CA TYR A 71 -2.85 6.14 3.85
C TYR A 71 -4.11 6.72 3.20
N LEU A 72 -4.29 6.52 1.90
CA LEU A 72 -5.49 6.98 1.18
C LEU A 72 -6.75 6.29 1.71
N ALA A 73 -6.66 5.01 2.05
CA ALA A 73 -7.75 4.30 2.71
C ALA A 73 -8.02 4.87 4.10
N TYR A 74 -6.97 5.07 4.93
CA TYR A 74 -7.08 5.64 6.27
C TYR A 74 -7.71 7.02 6.28
N SER A 75 -7.37 7.90 5.33
CA SER A 75 -7.87 9.27 5.28
C SER A 75 -9.40 9.38 5.18
N LYS A 76 -10.08 8.30 4.77
CA LYS A 76 -11.55 8.23 4.69
C LYS A 76 -12.22 7.93 6.02
N TYR A 77 -11.45 7.46 7.01
CA TYR A 77 -11.99 6.99 8.29
C TYR A 77 -11.37 7.76 9.44
N ASN A 78 -12.20 8.14 10.42
CA ASN A 78 -11.76 8.83 11.63
C ASN A 78 -11.45 7.80 12.73
N ILE A 79 -10.33 7.08 12.60
CA ILE A 79 -9.93 6.02 13.53
C ILE A 79 -9.29 6.65 14.77
N LYS A 80 -9.92 6.52 15.92
CA LYS A 80 -9.47 7.08 17.21
C LYS A 80 -8.96 6.03 18.18
N SER A 81 -9.34 4.78 17.99
CA SER A 81 -9.05 3.69 18.92
C SER A 81 -8.75 2.37 18.19
N GLU A 82 -8.14 1.43 18.91
CA GLU A 82 -7.95 0.05 18.47
C GLU A 82 -9.28 -0.61 18.08
N ARG A 83 -10.35 -0.34 18.83
CA ARG A 83 -11.69 -0.85 18.55
C ARG A 83 -12.20 -0.36 17.18
N ASP A 84 -11.95 0.90 16.82
CA ASP A 84 -12.34 1.43 15.51
C ASP A 84 -11.54 0.75 14.41
N ALA A 85 -10.24 0.58 14.62
CA ALA A 85 -9.36 -0.09 13.67
C ALA A 85 -9.74 -1.56 13.47
N SER A 86 -9.97 -2.32 14.55
CA SER A 86 -10.39 -3.72 14.44
C SER A 86 -11.73 -3.86 13.74
N LYS A 87 -12.70 -3.00 14.03
CA LYS A 87 -13.99 -2.97 13.33
C LYS A 87 -13.83 -2.83 11.81
N LEU A 88 -12.94 -1.94 11.36
CA LEU A 88 -12.67 -1.74 9.93
C LEU A 88 -12.09 -2.99 9.27
N ILE A 89 -11.29 -3.78 9.98
CA ILE A 89 -10.81 -5.08 9.46
C ILE A 89 -11.99 -6.02 9.20
N TYR A 90 -12.93 -6.13 10.14
CA TYR A 90 -14.13 -6.95 9.97
C TYR A 90 -15.05 -6.45 8.84
N GLU A 91 -15.09 -5.17 8.61
CA GLU A 91 -15.88 -4.53 7.54
C GLU A 91 -15.21 -4.64 6.15
N GLY A 92 -13.97 -5.14 6.06
CA GLY A 92 -13.24 -5.30 4.80
C GLY A 92 -12.41 -4.06 4.41
N HIS A 93 -12.16 -3.17 5.37
CA HIS A 93 -11.36 -1.96 5.19
C HIS A 93 -9.98 -2.09 5.85
N GLU A 94 -9.36 -3.24 5.71
CA GLU A 94 -8.10 -3.60 6.38
C GLU A 94 -6.95 -2.63 6.10
N LYS A 95 -6.88 -2.04 4.91
CA LYS A 95 -5.81 -1.07 4.58
C LYS A 95 -5.80 0.15 5.50
N ALA A 96 -6.99 0.67 5.84
CA ALA A 96 -7.12 1.78 6.76
C ALA A 96 -6.69 1.40 8.19
N ALA A 97 -7.08 0.22 8.64
CA ALA A 97 -6.69 -0.30 9.95
C ALA A 97 -5.18 -0.58 10.03
N ILE A 98 -4.60 -1.19 9.01
CA ILE A 98 -3.15 -1.45 8.91
C ILE A 98 -2.38 -0.14 9.06
N TRP A 99 -2.76 0.91 8.35
CA TRP A 99 -2.12 2.21 8.46
C TRP A 99 -2.15 2.76 9.89
N TRP A 100 -3.30 2.65 10.55
CA TRP A 100 -3.44 3.08 11.94
C TRP A 100 -2.52 2.27 12.87
N TYR A 101 -2.54 0.93 12.78
CA TYR A 101 -1.66 0.07 13.59
C TYR A 101 -0.19 0.36 13.36
N GLU A 102 0.25 0.50 12.12
CA GLU A 102 1.64 0.85 11.79
C GLU A 102 2.04 2.21 12.37
N GLY A 103 1.12 3.18 12.39
CA GLY A 103 1.30 4.46 13.07
C GLY A 103 1.51 4.32 14.58
N GLN A 104 0.69 3.49 15.24
CA GLN A 104 0.83 3.20 16.68
C GLN A 104 2.13 2.45 16.98
N ILE A 105 2.51 1.49 16.16
CA ILE A 105 3.75 0.73 16.29
C ILE A 105 4.97 1.65 16.19
N LYS A 106 5.00 2.57 15.21
CA LYS A 106 6.08 3.55 15.05
C LYS A 106 6.21 4.49 16.27
N GLN A 107 5.10 4.82 16.92
CA GLN A 107 5.10 5.68 18.11
C GLN A 107 5.45 4.93 19.40
N ALA A 108 5.28 3.62 19.43
CA ALA A 108 5.60 2.80 20.59
C ALA A 108 7.12 2.69 20.75
N LYS A 109 7.65 3.16 21.89
CA LYS A 109 9.09 3.12 22.22
C LYS A 109 9.53 1.76 22.78
N ASP A 110 8.60 1.04 23.35
CA ASP A 110 8.86 -0.25 24.00
C ASP A 110 8.61 -1.40 23.02
N LYS A 111 9.57 -2.32 22.92
CA LYS A 111 9.49 -3.51 22.06
C LYS A 111 8.32 -4.43 22.41
N GLN A 112 7.98 -4.56 23.69
CA GLN A 112 6.85 -5.36 24.10
C GLN A 112 5.53 -4.77 23.63
N LYS A 113 5.38 -3.44 23.72
CA LYS A 113 4.22 -2.74 23.19
C LYS A 113 4.14 -2.83 21.65
N GLN A 114 5.28 -2.72 20.97
CA GLN A 114 5.33 -2.92 19.51
C GLN A 114 4.89 -4.34 19.14
N ALA A 115 5.45 -5.34 19.80
CA ALA A 115 5.11 -6.74 19.56
C ALA A 115 3.62 -7.01 19.81
N LYS A 116 3.05 -6.49 20.90
CA LYS A 116 1.62 -6.60 21.19
C LYS A 116 0.77 -6.06 20.05
N LEU A 117 1.05 -4.85 19.54
CA LEU A 117 0.33 -4.25 18.43
C LEU A 117 0.45 -5.06 17.13
N TYR A 118 1.63 -5.63 16.87
CA TYR A 118 1.83 -6.54 15.74
C TYR A 118 0.99 -7.81 15.89
N LEU A 119 0.93 -8.41 17.10
CA LEU A 119 0.13 -9.60 17.36
C LEU A 119 -1.36 -9.32 17.21
N GLU A 120 -1.85 -8.22 17.76
CA GLU A 120 -3.25 -7.82 17.63
C GLU A 120 -3.64 -7.67 16.17
N LEU A 121 -2.84 -6.95 15.38
CA LEU A 121 -3.08 -6.82 13.95
C LEU A 121 -3.07 -8.18 13.23
N ALA A 122 -2.10 -9.04 13.54
CA ALA A 122 -2.01 -10.38 12.95
C ALA A 122 -3.24 -11.23 13.30
N MET A 123 -3.68 -11.19 14.56
CA MET A 123 -4.87 -11.91 15.02
C MET A 123 -6.14 -11.45 14.32
N TYR A 124 -6.36 -10.14 14.19
CA TYR A 124 -7.52 -9.61 13.49
C TYR A 124 -7.53 -9.99 12.01
N LEU A 125 -6.37 -9.93 11.34
CA LEU A 125 -6.26 -10.36 9.94
C LEU A 125 -6.49 -11.86 9.77
N ASN A 126 -6.09 -12.68 10.75
CA ASN A 126 -6.26 -14.14 10.77
C ASN A 126 -7.69 -14.58 11.15
N ALA A 127 -8.41 -13.77 11.96
CA ALA A 127 -9.73 -14.12 12.49
C ALA A 127 -10.84 -14.15 11.42
N LEU A 128 -10.62 -13.54 10.26
CA LEU A 128 -11.64 -13.45 9.24
C LEU A 128 -11.82 -14.76 8.49
N VAL A 129 -13.05 -15.21 8.42
CA VAL A 129 -13.48 -16.50 7.82
C VAL A 129 -13.30 -16.55 6.29
N ARG A 130 -12.94 -15.42 5.66
CA ARG A 130 -12.74 -15.37 4.20
C ARG A 130 -11.41 -16.03 3.85
N ASP A 131 -11.45 -16.95 2.92
CA ASP A 131 -10.27 -17.63 2.36
C ASP A 131 -9.49 -16.67 1.42
N ASP A 132 -8.84 -15.68 2.04
CA ASP A 132 -8.07 -14.66 1.37
C ASP A 132 -6.57 -14.86 1.66
N LYS A 133 -5.87 -15.42 0.67
CA LYS A 133 -4.41 -15.68 0.76
C LYS A 133 -3.59 -14.43 1.06
N THR A 134 -4.04 -13.26 0.59
CA THR A 134 -3.36 -11.97 0.83
C THR A 134 -3.39 -11.60 2.31
N ARG A 135 -4.53 -11.82 2.98
CA ARG A 135 -4.68 -11.55 4.42
C ARG A 135 -3.82 -12.47 5.27
N TYR A 136 -3.77 -13.76 4.93
CA TYR A 136 -2.89 -14.70 5.64
C TYR A 136 -1.41 -14.34 5.47
N SER A 137 -1.01 -13.90 4.30
CA SER A 137 0.34 -13.39 4.06
C SER A 137 0.66 -12.17 4.93
N LEU A 138 -0.27 -11.23 5.07
CA LEU A 138 -0.14 -10.08 5.95
C LEU A 138 -0.13 -10.49 7.43
N ALA A 139 -1.03 -11.39 7.85
CA ALA A 139 -1.05 -11.91 9.22
C ALA A 139 0.28 -12.58 9.57
N LEU A 140 0.82 -13.39 8.66
CA LEU A 140 2.13 -14.03 8.83
C LEU A 140 3.27 -13.01 8.95
N LYS A 141 3.28 -11.98 8.09
CA LYS A 141 4.25 -10.87 8.14
C LYS A 141 4.27 -10.19 9.52
N TYR A 142 3.10 -9.85 10.06
CA TYR A 142 3.01 -9.16 11.34
C TYR A 142 3.27 -10.07 12.53
N ALA A 143 2.79 -11.32 12.52
CA ALA A 143 3.11 -12.29 13.55
C ALA A 143 4.61 -12.59 13.63
N SER A 144 5.30 -12.69 12.48
CA SER A 144 6.75 -12.85 12.42
C SER A 144 7.50 -11.67 13.02
N LYS A 145 7.06 -10.44 12.75
CA LYS A 145 7.65 -9.24 13.35
C LYS A 145 7.50 -9.20 14.87
N ALA A 146 6.35 -9.65 15.39
CA ALA A 146 6.15 -9.77 16.82
C ALA A 146 7.09 -10.82 17.44
N GLU A 147 7.24 -11.97 16.79
CA GLU A 147 8.16 -13.03 17.23
C GLU A 147 9.61 -12.56 17.26
N GLU A 148 10.06 -11.78 16.28
CA GLU A 148 11.41 -11.18 16.25
C GLU A 148 11.67 -10.22 17.41
N LEU A 149 10.63 -9.57 17.93
CA LEU A 149 10.76 -8.59 19.01
C LEU A 149 10.78 -9.20 20.41
N VAL A 150 9.98 -10.24 20.66
CA VAL A 150 9.71 -10.66 22.05
C VAL A 150 9.91 -12.15 22.33
N HIS A 151 9.89 -13.04 21.34
CA HIS A 151 10.11 -14.49 21.50
C HIS A 151 9.33 -15.11 22.68
N ASN A 152 8.04 -14.80 22.84
CA ASN A 152 7.20 -15.32 23.92
C ASN A 152 6.22 -16.41 23.44
N SER A 153 5.44 -16.98 24.38
CA SER A 153 4.45 -18.00 24.06
C SER A 153 3.36 -17.52 23.13
N ASP A 154 2.92 -16.27 23.26
CA ASP A 154 1.82 -15.70 22.49
C ASP A 154 2.24 -15.47 21.04
N SER A 155 3.44 -14.93 20.78
CA SER A 155 3.94 -14.72 19.42
C SER A 155 4.09 -16.03 18.65
N ALA A 156 4.61 -17.08 19.30
CA ALA A 156 4.68 -18.42 18.72
C ALA A 156 3.28 -19.02 18.49
N GLY A 157 2.34 -18.81 19.41
CA GLY A 157 0.95 -19.26 19.29
C GLY A 157 0.23 -18.67 18.10
N VAL A 158 0.32 -17.35 17.90
CA VAL A 158 -0.28 -16.67 16.75
C VAL A 158 0.33 -17.16 15.44
N LEU A 159 1.65 -17.37 15.38
CA LEU A 159 2.30 -17.96 14.19
C LEU A 159 1.76 -19.36 13.90
N ALA A 160 1.61 -20.21 14.92
CA ALA A 160 1.02 -21.53 14.74
C ALA A 160 -0.39 -21.44 14.13
N GLU A 161 -1.25 -20.57 14.66
CA GLU A 161 -2.60 -20.39 14.13
C GLU A 161 -2.62 -19.94 12.67
N VAL A 162 -1.76 -19.00 12.29
CA VAL A 162 -1.65 -18.54 10.90
C VAL A 162 -1.17 -19.67 9.99
N TYR A 163 -0.14 -20.43 10.38
CA TYR A 163 0.34 -21.58 9.60
C TYR A 163 -0.72 -22.68 9.46
N ASN A 164 -1.52 -22.93 10.50
CA ASN A 164 -2.64 -23.85 10.42
C ASN A 164 -3.69 -23.42 9.35
N LYS A 165 -4.00 -22.12 9.28
CA LYS A 165 -4.94 -21.57 8.29
C LYS A 165 -4.45 -21.71 6.85
N VAL A 166 -3.15 -21.63 6.62
CA VAL A 166 -2.56 -21.83 5.28
C VAL A 166 -2.19 -23.29 4.99
N ASN A 167 -2.59 -24.23 5.85
CA ASN A 167 -2.30 -25.67 5.76
C ASN A 167 -0.80 -26.03 5.76
N ASP A 168 0.05 -25.20 6.34
CA ASP A 168 1.47 -25.51 6.56
C ASP A 168 1.64 -26.27 7.88
N GLN A 169 1.40 -27.58 7.82
CA GLN A 169 1.46 -28.45 9.00
C GLN A 169 2.84 -28.54 9.63
N SER A 170 3.91 -28.38 8.86
CA SER A 170 5.27 -28.40 9.37
C SER A 170 5.53 -27.22 10.30
N ASN A 171 5.27 -26.01 9.83
CA ASN A 171 5.44 -24.81 10.63
C ASN A 171 4.39 -24.70 11.74
N TYR A 172 3.16 -25.12 11.52
CA TYR A 172 2.14 -25.21 12.56
C TYR A 172 2.64 -26.02 13.75
N THR A 173 3.09 -27.27 13.54
CA THR A 173 3.58 -28.16 14.60
C THR A 173 4.78 -27.56 15.32
N LYS A 174 5.74 -27.01 14.57
CA LYS A 174 6.93 -26.35 15.12
C LYS A 174 6.57 -25.20 16.06
N TYR A 175 5.73 -24.27 15.63
CA TYR A 175 5.39 -23.09 16.42
C TYR A 175 4.42 -23.41 17.56
N LEU A 176 3.54 -24.40 17.40
CA LEU A 176 2.70 -24.90 18.50
C LEU A 176 3.54 -25.50 19.63
N GLN A 177 4.53 -26.34 19.30
CA GLN A 177 5.45 -26.87 20.27
C GLN A 177 6.23 -25.77 20.98
N LEU A 178 6.76 -24.81 20.21
CA LEU A 178 7.50 -23.67 20.74
C LEU A 178 6.65 -22.81 21.70
N SER A 179 5.38 -22.56 21.35
CA SER A 179 4.43 -21.84 22.22
C SER A 179 4.23 -22.58 23.55
N ASN A 180 4.03 -23.90 23.51
CA ASN A 180 3.82 -24.72 24.72
C ASN A 180 5.07 -24.76 25.62
N GLU A 181 6.24 -24.89 25.03
CA GLU A 181 7.51 -24.88 25.77
C GLU A 181 7.74 -23.53 26.48
N ARG A 182 7.49 -22.44 25.80
CA ARG A 182 7.62 -21.08 26.35
C ARG A 182 6.60 -20.82 27.45
N ARG A 183 5.34 -21.18 27.25
CA ARG A 183 4.27 -21.04 28.26
C ARG A 183 4.61 -21.80 29.54
N SER A 184 5.16 -23.00 29.42
CA SER A 184 5.63 -23.78 30.58
C SER A 184 6.75 -23.10 31.37
N LYS A 185 7.64 -22.37 30.67
CA LYS A 185 8.72 -21.62 31.32
C LYS A 185 8.22 -20.32 31.95
N GLU A 186 7.33 -19.61 31.26
CA GLU A 186 6.73 -18.37 31.73
C GLU A 186 5.88 -18.61 32.99
N GLY A 187 5.08 -19.69 33.04
CA GLY A 187 4.30 -20.08 34.23
C GLY A 187 5.18 -20.37 35.45
N LYS A 188 6.29 -21.07 35.28
CA LYS A 188 7.22 -21.35 36.39
C LYS A 188 7.89 -20.09 36.94
N SER A 189 8.20 -19.11 36.07
CA SER A 189 8.81 -17.84 36.49
C SER A 189 7.86 -16.94 37.30
N SER A 190 6.57 -17.09 37.15
CA SER A 190 5.57 -16.32 37.92
C SER A 190 5.35 -16.91 39.33
N ASP A 191 5.44 -18.23 39.48
CA ASP A 191 5.25 -18.91 40.77
C ASP A 191 6.43 -18.66 41.71
N ASP A 192 7.66 -18.62 41.18
CA ASP A 192 8.86 -18.32 41.96
C ASP A 192 8.89 -16.88 42.52
N LYS A 193 8.27 -15.93 41.82
CA LYS A 193 8.19 -14.54 42.31
C LYS A 193 7.16 -14.33 43.41
N ASN A 194 6.12 -15.15 43.46
CA ASN A 194 5.08 -15.07 44.48
C ASN A 194 5.40 -15.87 45.74
N GLY A 195 6.40 -16.77 45.68
CA GLY A 195 6.81 -17.60 46.81
C GLY A 195 7.75 -16.94 47.82
N VAL A 196 8.33 -15.77 47.54
CA VAL A 196 9.34 -15.10 48.40
C VAL A 196 8.72 -14.08 49.38
N SER A 197 7.41 -13.92 49.42
CA SER A 197 6.74 -12.89 50.26
C SER A 197 6.07 -13.45 51.53
N ALA A 198 6.40 -14.68 51.99
CA ALA A 198 5.83 -15.28 53.19
C ALA A 198 6.95 -15.85 54.08
N SER A 199 7.78 -14.96 54.65
CA SER A 199 8.64 -15.29 55.80
C SER A 199 8.99 -14.03 56.60
#